data_a5d3615f555b595a490c02f018b38713
#
_entry.id   a5d3615f555b595a490c02f018b38713
#
_cell.length_a   1.000
_cell.length_b   1.000
_cell.length_c   1.000
_cell.angle_alpha   90.00
_cell.angle_beta   90.00
_cell.angle_gamma   90.00
#
_symmetry.space_group_name_H-M   'P 1'
#
loop_
_entity.id
_entity.type
_entity.pdbx_description
1 polymer ?
#
loop_
_entity_poly.entity_id
_entity_poly.type
_entity_poly.pdbx_seq_one_letter_code
_entity_poly.pdbx_strand_id
1 'polypeptide(L)'
;MKLKNLTLIFLLILIKIVCFGLPSNANSKYASIIMEEHSGKILYSRSADQLRYPASMTKVMTLYIIFEEIQKGNLNNKSRIAFSKRASGQPPSKLGIKKGKSINLQEAMFALVTKSANDVATAVAEKISGTEINFAKRMTKTAKRLGMNKTRFMNASGLHNKY
;
A
#
# COMPACT_ATOMS: atom_id res chain seq x y z
N MET A 1 12.99 58.63 -24.18
CA MET A 1 12.19 57.41 -24.21
C MET A 1 10.90 57.69 -23.45
N LYS A 2 9.75 57.67 -24.14
CA LYS A 2 8.50 58.25 -23.62
C LYS A 2 7.94 57.37 -22.49
N LEU A 3 7.42 57.97 -21.44
CA LEU A 3 6.84 57.36 -20.22
C LEU A 3 5.89 56.20 -20.54
N LYS A 4 5.15 56.26 -21.65
CA LYS A 4 4.27 55.20 -22.16
C LYS A 4 4.97 53.87 -22.47
N ASN A 5 6.26 53.90 -22.91
CA ASN A 5 7.00 52.66 -23.20
C ASN A 5 7.49 51.98 -21.92
N LEU A 6 7.76 52.79 -20.87
CA LEU A 6 8.18 52.21 -19.59
C LEU A 6 7.01 51.51 -18.88
N THR A 7 5.80 52.07 -18.96
CA THR A 7 4.57 51.46 -18.41
C THR A 7 4.22 50.16 -19.13
N LEU A 8 4.40 50.10 -20.46
CA LEU A 8 4.15 48.88 -21.24
C LEU A 8 5.15 47.78 -20.93
N ILE A 9 6.43 48.11 -20.75
CA ILE A 9 7.48 47.15 -20.33
C ILE A 9 7.19 46.60 -18.95
N PHE A 10 6.77 47.46 -18.00
CA PHE A 10 6.42 47.06 -16.64
C PHE A 10 5.19 46.12 -16.62
N LEU A 11 4.18 46.40 -17.45
CA LEU A 11 2.99 45.56 -17.61
C LEU A 11 3.34 44.21 -18.20
N LEU A 12 4.21 44.15 -19.20
CA LEU A 12 4.67 42.89 -19.80
C LEU A 12 5.52 42.04 -18.85
N ILE A 13 6.31 42.67 -17.97
CA ILE A 13 7.06 41.97 -16.93
C ILE A 13 6.10 41.43 -15.85
N LEU A 14 5.09 42.21 -15.46
CA LEU A 14 4.07 41.79 -14.50
C LEU A 14 3.26 40.58 -15.02
N ILE A 15 2.89 40.61 -16.30
CA ILE A 15 2.21 39.49 -16.99
C ILE A 15 3.08 38.24 -17.02
N LYS A 16 4.39 38.37 -17.28
CA LYS A 16 5.31 37.22 -17.22
C LYS A 16 5.43 36.64 -15.81
N ILE A 17 5.44 37.47 -14.75
CA ILE A 17 5.50 37.01 -13.35
C ILE A 17 4.20 36.29 -12.96
N VAL A 18 3.04 36.75 -13.45
CA VAL A 18 1.74 36.12 -13.19
C VAL A 18 1.57 34.83 -14.01
N CYS A 19 2.15 34.75 -15.23
CA CYS A 19 2.11 33.56 -16.07
C CYS A 19 3.17 32.49 -15.72
N PHE A 20 4.23 32.83 -14.97
CA PHE A 20 5.06 31.84 -14.28
C PHE A 20 4.26 31.36 -13.08
N GLY A 21 3.36 30.43 -13.36
CA GLY A 21 2.45 29.84 -12.40
C GLY A 21 3.18 29.49 -11.11
N LEU A 22 2.57 29.87 -10.01
CA LEU A 22 2.88 29.34 -8.69
C LEU A 22 3.06 27.82 -8.85
N PRO A 23 4.11 27.21 -8.28
CA PRO A 23 4.28 25.78 -8.38
C PRO A 23 2.97 25.16 -7.90
N SER A 24 2.27 24.51 -8.82
CA SER A 24 1.11 23.70 -8.47
C SER A 24 1.58 22.83 -7.31
N ASN A 25 1.00 23.00 -6.13
CA ASN A 25 1.24 22.09 -5.01
C ASN A 25 0.87 20.71 -5.49
N ALA A 26 1.86 20.02 -6.05
CA ALA A 26 1.71 18.65 -6.50
C ALA A 26 1.15 17.90 -5.32
N ASN A 27 -0.04 17.31 -5.47
CA ASN A 27 -0.74 16.58 -4.41
C ASN A 27 0.29 15.76 -3.62
N SER A 28 0.56 16.16 -2.39
CA SER A 28 1.62 15.59 -1.55
C SER A 28 1.46 14.07 -1.33
N LYS A 29 0.30 13.53 -1.71
CA LYS A 29 -0.05 12.11 -1.62
C LYS A 29 0.24 11.32 -2.91
N TYR A 30 0.57 11.98 -4.02
CA TYR A 30 0.82 11.30 -5.28
C TYR A 30 2.24 10.74 -5.32
N ALA A 31 2.37 9.46 -5.69
CA ALA A 31 3.61 8.80 -6.04
C ALA A 31 3.35 7.80 -7.14
N SER A 32 4.27 7.66 -8.08
CA SER A 32 4.17 6.65 -9.14
C SER A 32 5.55 6.21 -9.61
N ILE A 33 5.61 4.97 -10.09
CA ILE A 33 6.78 4.38 -10.72
C ILE A 33 6.29 3.45 -11.83
N ILE A 34 6.97 3.49 -12.97
CA ILE A 34 6.80 2.54 -14.08
C ILE A 34 8.14 1.88 -14.30
N MET A 35 8.16 0.57 -14.30
CA MET A 35 9.37 -0.24 -14.44
C MET A 35 9.15 -1.30 -15.52
N GLU A 36 10.15 -1.51 -16.35
CA GLU A 36 10.17 -2.62 -17.30
C GLU A 36 10.44 -3.92 -16.54
N GLU A 37 9.60 -4.94 -16.80
CA GLU A 37 9.55 -6.16 -15.97
C GLU A 37 10.84 -6.98 -16.04
N HIS A 38 11.43 -7.16 -17.24
CA HIS A 38 12.56 -8.05 -17.43
C HIS A 38 13.88 -7.45 -16.97
N SER A 39 14.13 -6.19 -17.30
CA SER A 39 15.39 -5.50 -17.00
C SER A 39 15.39 -4.77 -15.64
N GLY A 40 14.22 -4.53 -15.06
CA GLY A 40 14.06 -3.68 -13.89
C GLY A 40 14.33 -2.18 -14.17
N LYS A 41 14.45 -1.78 -15.45
CA LYS A 41 14.69 -0.39 -15.83
C LYS A 41 13.51 0.50 -15.47
N ILE A 42 13.77 1.57 -14.72
CA ILE A 42 12.76 2.57 -14.40
C ILE A 42 12.51 3.43 -15.65
N LEU A 43 11.28 3.37 -16.16
CA LEU A 43 10.83 4.14 -17.32
C LEU A 43 10.26 5.49 -16.90
N TYR A 44 9.63 5.56 -15.73
CA TYR A 44 9.09 6.78 -15.16
C TYR A 44 9.09 6.68 -13.63
N SER A 45 9.39 7.80 -12.95
CA SER A 45 9.36 7.88 -11.49
C SER A 45 8.94 9.28 -11.07
N ARG A 46 7.96 9.37 -10.18
CA ARG A 46 7.56 10.61 -9.52
C ARG A 46 7.28 10.35 -8.04
N SER A 47 8.06 10.98 -7.17
CA SER A 47 7.95 10.83 -5.71
C SER A 47 7.95 9.38 -5.22
N ALA A 48 8.56 8.45 -5.98
CA ALA A 48 8.46 7.01 -5.73
C ALA A 48 9.09 6.59 -4.39
N ASP A 49 10.16 7.26 -3.95
CA ASP A 49 10.88 6.96 -2.71
C ASP A 49 10.39 7.76 -1.49
N GLN A 50 9.38 8.60 -1.67
CA GLN A 50 8.82 9.35 -0.56
C GLN A 50 7.93 8.46 0.30
N LEU A 51 7.98 8.67 1.62
CA LEU A 51 7.13 7.94 2.56
C LEU A 51 5.65 8.22 2.28
N ARG A 52 4.87 7.15 2.19
CA ARG A 52 3.44 7.19 1.89
C ARG A 52 2.70 6.15 2.72
N TYR A 53 1.41 6.34 2.85
CA TYR A 53 0.49 5.34 3.37
C TYR A 53 -0.12 4.57 2.19
N PRO A 54 0.35 3.35 1.88
CA PRO A 54 -0.03 2.65 0.66
C PRO A 54 -1.45 2.06 0.72
N ALA A 55 -2.16 2.24 1.83
CA ALA A 55 -3.49 1.69 2.06
C ALA A 55 -3.54 0.19 1.70
N SER A 56 -4.52 -0.24 0.91
CA SER A 56 -4.72 -1.66 0.57
C SER A 56 -3.59 -2.31 -0.22
N MET A 57 -2.66 -1.56 -0.81
CA MET A 57 -1.45 -2.14 -1.40
C MET A 57 -0.59 -2.88 -0.34
N THR A 58 -0.79 -2.60 0.94
CA THR A 58 -0.23 -3.39 2.05
C THR A 58 -0.49 -4.89 1.90
N LYS A 59 -1.64 -5.28 1.34
CA LYS A 59 -2.02 -6.68 1.14
C LYS A 59 -1.14 -7.43 0.13
N VAL A 60 -0.39 -6.72 -0.71
CA VAL A 60 0.63 -7.32 -1.56
C VAL A 60 1.71 -7.99 -0.71
N MET A 61 2.16 -7.34 0.38
CA MET A 61 3.10 -7.96 1.33
C MET A 61 2.45 -9.12 2.08
N THR A 62 1.18 -9.05 2.40
CA THR A 62 0.44 -10.16 3.01
C THR A 62 0.42 -11.39 2.08
N LEU A 63 0.13 -11.19 0.79
CA LEU A 63 0.19 -12.22 -0.24
C LEU A 63 1.61 -12.77 -0.42
N TYR A 64 2.61 -11.90 -0.45
CA TYR A 64 4.01 -12.30 -0.54
C TYR A 64 4.38 -13.30 0.58
N ILE A 65 4.01 -13.00 1.82
CA ILE A 65 4.28 -13.89 2.95
C ILE A 65 3.47 -15.20 2.85
N ILE A 66 2.23 -15.16 2.35
CA ILE A 66 1.47 -16.40 2.07
C ILE A 66 2.24 -17.29 1.10
N PHE A 67 2.75 -16.73 0.00
CA PHE A 67 3.52 -17.50 -0.99
C PHE A 67 4.82 -18.04 -0.40
N GLU A 68 5.52 -17.28 0.47
CA GLU A 68 6.66 -17.82 1.20
C GLU A 68 6.29 -19.03 2.07
N GLU A 69 5.14 -18.98 2.76
CA GLU A 69 4.68 -20.10 3.59
C GLU A 69 4.26 -21.32 2.77
N ILE A 70 3.68 -21.10 1.59
CA ILE A 70 3.38 -22.19 0.64
C ILE A 70 4.68 -22.81 0.14
N GLN A 71 5.65 -22.01 -0.26
CA GLN A 71 6.95 -22.47 -0.77
C GLN A 71 7.74 -23.28 0.29
N LYS A 72 7.61 -22.90 1.57
CA LYS A 72 8.20 -23.64 2.69
C LYS A 72 7.43 -24.90 3.08
N GLY A 73 6.27 -25.18 2.48
CA GLY A 73 5.40 -26.30 2.83
C GLY A 73 4.59 -26.11 4.12
N ASN A 74 4.64 -24.93 4.75
CA ASN A 74 3.88 -24.62 5.98
C ASN A 74 2.39 -24.43 5.72
N LEU A 75 2.03 -24.00 4.51
CA LEU A 75 0.65 -23.80 4.05
C LEU A 75 0.46 -24.42 2.68
N ASN A 76 -0.79 -24.73 2.34
CA ASN A 76 -1.23 -25.14 1.01
C ASN A 76 -2.63 -24.57 0.71
N ASN A 77 -3.10 -24.68 -0.52
CA ASN A 77 -4.37 -24.11 -0.97
C ASN A 77 -5.58 -24.57 -0.14
N LYS A 78 -5.52 -25.76 0.49
CA LYS A 78 -6.58 -26.32 1.34
C LYS A 78 -6.45 -25.91 2.81
N SER A 79 -5.35 -25.26 3.23
CA SER A 79 -5.14 -24.81 4.61
C SER A 79 -6.30 -23.96 5.09
N ARG A 80 -6.83 -24.28 6.28
CA ARG A 80 -7.99 -23.57 6.85
C ARG A 80 -7.58 -22.25 7.50
N ILE A 81 -8.26 -21.18 7.13
CA ILE A 81 -8.12 -19.83 7.67
C ILE A 81 -9.36 -19.55 8.52
N ALA A 82 -9.19 -19.65 9.84
CA ALA A 82 -10.26 -19.41 10.80
C ALA A 82 -10.42 -17.92 11.12
N PHE A 83 -11.64 -17.48 11.35
CA PHE A 83 -11.95 -16.08 11.67
C PHE A 83 -12.18 -15.89 13.17
N SER A 84 -11.28 -15.15 13.79
CA SER A 84 -11.40 -14.68 15.17
C SER A 84 -12.48 -13.60 15.32
N LYS A 85 -12.77 -13.19 16.55
CA LYS A 85 -13.62 -12.00 16.83
C LYS A 85 -13.00 -10.74 16.20
N ARG A 86 -11.66 -10.60 16.25
CA ARG A 86 -10.92 -9.48 15.68
C ARG A 86 -11.04 -9.45 14.16
N ALA A 87 -10.78 -10.58 13.49
CA ALA A 87 -10.89 -10.70 12.04
C ALA A 87 -12.30 -10.39 11.55
N SER A 88 -13.33 -11.03 12.12
CA SER A 88 -14.73 -10.80 11.76
C SER A 88 -15.21 -9.36 12.00
N GLY A 89 -14.60 -8.67 12.98
CA GLY A 89 -14.91 -7.28 13.34
C GLY A 89 -14.24 -6.22 12.46
N GLN A 90 -13.45 -6.59 11.47
CA GLN A 90 -12.77 -5.61 10.62
C GLN A 90 -13.76 -4.77 9.81
N PRO A 91 -13.43 -3.47 9.58
CA PRO A 91 -14.25 -2.61 8.74
C PRO A 91 -14.19 -3.04 7.27
N PRO A 92 -15.17 -2.61 6.45
CA PRO A 92 -15.15 -2.84 5.00
C PRO A 92 -13.88 -2.26 4.32
N SER A 93 -13.44 -2.82 3.17
CA SER A 93 -14.00 -3.96 2.45
C SER A 93 -13.72 -5.28 3.17
N LYS A 94 -14.68 -6.21 3.17
CA LYS A 94 -14.55 -7.51 3.84
C LYS A 94 -15.46 -8.56 3.20
N LEU A 95 -15.18 -9.85 3.44
CA LEU A 95 -16.08 -10.94 3.06
C LEU A 95 -17.30 -11.04 4.01
N GLY A 96 -17.17 -10.62 5.27
CA GLY A 96 -18.21 -10.72 6.27
C GLY A 96 -18.32 -12.11 6.91
N ILE A 97 -17.23 -12.87 6.96
CA ILE A 97 -17.20 -14.20 7.58
C ILE A 97 -17.37 -14.07 9.09
N LYS A 98 -18.29 -14.85 9.66
CA LYS A 98 -18.59 -14.84 11.10
C LYS A 98 -17.48 -15.50 11.91
N LYS A 99 -17.27 -15.02 13.16
CA LYS A 99 -16.36 -15.64 14.13
C LYS A 99 -16.57 -17.16 14.21
N GLY A 100 -15.49 -17.92 14.26
CA GLY A 100 -15.49 -19.37 14.34
C GLY A 100 -15.69 -20.11 13.02
N LYS A 101 -16.06 -19.39 11.95
CA LYS A 101 -16.10 -19.95 10.60
C LYS A 101 -14.71 -19.88 9.98
N SER A 102 -14.52 -20.61 8.89
CA SER A 102 -13.22 -20.61 8.16
C SER A 102 -13.46 -20.80 6.66
N ILE A 103 -12.51 -20.34 5.88
CA ILE A 103 -12.39 -20.55 4.44
C ILE A 103 -11.08 -21.28 4.17
N ASN A 104 -10.87 -21.79 2.95
CA ASN A 104 -9.56 -22.31 2.56
C ASN A 104 -8.62 -21.17 2.13
N LEU A 105 -7.31 -21.46 2.07
CA LEU A 105 -6.30 -20.45 1.74
C LEU A 105 -6.47 -19.91 0.30
N GLN A 106 -6.87 -20.74 -0.65
CA GLN A 106 -7.12 -20.30 -2.03
C GLN A 106 -8.24 -19.26 -2.08
N GLU A 107 -9.36 -19.50 -1.40
CA GLU A 107 -10.46 -18.53 -1.27
C GLU A 107 -9.97 -17.25 -0.59
N ALA A 108 -9.13 -17.37 0.44
CA ALA A 108 -8.54 -16.23 1.12
C ALA A 108 -7.68 -15.38 0.19
N MET A 109 -6.80 -16.00 -0.62
CA MET A 109 -5.97 -15.28 -1.59
C MET A 109 -6.83 -14.56 -2.64
N PHE A 110 -7.85 -15.22 -3.19
CA PHE A 110 -8.79 -14.56 -4.12
C PHE A 110 -9.49 -13.37 -3.47
N ALA A 111 -9.96 -13.50 -2.23
CA ALA A 111 -10.61 -12.42 -1.52
C ALA A 111 -9.68 -11.23 -1.24
N LEU A 112 -8.40 -11.48 -0.96
CA LEU A 112 -7.39 -10.43 -0.80
C LEU A 112 -7.18 -9.65 -2.10
N VAL A 113 -7.11 -10.34 -3.24
CA VAL A 113 -6.84 -9.74 -4.55
C VAL A 113 -8.07 -9.02 -5.11
N THR A 114 -9.22 -9.69 -5.16
CA THR A 114 -10.39 -9.19 -5.88
C THR A 114 -11.25 -8.25 -5.06
N LYS A 115 -11.38 -8.52 -3.75
CA LYS A 115 -12.23 -7.73 -2.84
C LYS A 115 -11.43 -6.86 -1.88
N SER A 116 -10.11 -7.05 -1.83
CA SER A 116 -9.27 -6.34 -0.85
C SER A 116 -9.74 -6.55 0.61
N ALA A 117 -10.18 -7.77 0.95
CA ALA A 117 -10.90 -8.09 2.18
C ALA A 117 -10.03 -7.92 3.44
N ASN A 118 -10.41 -6.99 4.31
CA ASN A 118 -9.68 -6.67 5.54
C ASN A 118 -9.78 -7.76 6.60
N ASP A 119 -10.96 -8.37 6.75
CA ASP A 119 -11.21 -9.49 7.65
C ASP A 119 -10.37 -10.72 7.28
N VAL A 120 -10.21 -10.99 6.00
CA VAL A 120 -9.33 -12.06 5.49
C VAL A 120 -7.86 -11.75 5.77
N ALA A 121 -7.40 -10.50 5.55
CA ALA A 121 -6.03 -10.11 5.83
C ALA A 121 -5.67 -10.35 7.31
N THR A 122 -6.56 -9.95 8.23
CA THR A 122 -6.38 -10.20 9.67
C THR A 122 -6.42 -11.68 10.00
N ALA A 123 -7.35 -12.47 9.44
CA ALA A 123 -7.44 -13.90 9.70
C ALA A 123 -6.19 -14.67 9.21
N VAL A 124 -5.66 -14.31 8.04
CA VAL A 124 -4.41 -14.86 7.52
C VAL A 124 -3.23 -14.49 8.40
N ALA A 125 -3.15 -13.23 8.84
CA ALA A 125 -2.10 -12.78 9.75
C ALA A 125 -2.08 -13.57 11.06
N GLU A 126 -3.25 -13.79 11.64
CA GLU A 126 -3.42 -14.60 12.86
C GLU A 126 -3.03 -16.07 12.62
N LYS A 127 -3.41 -16.64 11.47
CA LYS A 127 -3.03 -18.03 11.09
C LYS A 127 -1.52 -18.21 11.00
N ILE A 128 -0.81 -17.25 10.39
CA ILE A 128 0.62 -17.38 10.10
C ILE A 128 1.49 -16.99 11.31
N SER A 129 1.08 -16.03 12.10
CA SER A 129 1.93 -15.44 13.16
C SER A 129 1.28 -15.42 14.55
N GLY A 130 0.14 -16.08 14.73
CA GLY A 130 -0.63 -16.10 15.97
C GLY A 130 -1.39 -14.81 16.25
N THR A 131 -0.80 -13.66 15.95
CA THR A 131 -1.42 -12.33 16.09
C THR A 131 -1.10 -11.43 14.90
N GLU A 132 -2.00 -10.49 14.59
CA GLU A 132 -1.76 -9.51 13.54
C GLU A 132 -0.56 -8.60 13.87
N ILE A 133 -0.30 -8.32 15.16
CA ILE A 133 0.86 -7.54 15.61
C ILE A 133 2.17 -8.25 15.24
N ASN A 134 2.26 -9.55 15.54
CA ASN A 134 3.43 -10.35 15.19
C ASN A 134 3.60 -10.48 13.67
N PHE A 135 2.49 -10.58 12.95
CA PHE A 135 2.51 -10.58 11.49
C PHE A 135 3.03 -9.26 10.92
N ALA A 136 2.60 -8.12 11.45
CA ALA A 136 3.10 -6.79 11.04
C ALA A 136 4.61 -6.63 11.30
N LYS A 137 5.12 -7.16 12.44
CA LYS A 137 6.56 -7.23 12.70
C LYS A 137 7.27 -8.09 11.65
N ARG A 138 6.71 -9.25 11.30
CA ARG A 138 7.22 -10.11 10.23
C ARG A 138 7.22 -9.41 8.87
N MET A 139 6.11 -8.75 8.49
CA MET A 139 6.04 -7.94 7.26
C MET A 139 7.15 -6.89 7.20
N THR A 140 7.39 -6.18 8.30
CA THR A 140 8.45 -5.17 8.38
C THR A 140 9.85 -5.80 8.24
N LYS A 141 10.09 -6.96 8.86
CA LYS A 141 11.35 -7.71 8.70
C LYS A 141 11.53 -8.19 7.25
N THR A 142 10.47 -8.70 6.63
CA THR A 142 10.46 -9.11 5.21
C THR A 142 10.74 -7.94 4.30
N ALA A 143 10.11 -6.78 4.53
CA ALA A 143 10.37 -5.57 3.76
C ALA A 143 11.85 -5.17 3.78
N LYS A 144 12.49 -5.16 4.95
CA LYS A 144 13.92 -4.86 5.08
C LYS A 144 14.80 -5.85 4.32
N ARG A 145 14.47 -7.15 4.38
CA ARG A 145 15.18 -8.19 3.62
C ARG A 145 15.07 -7.99 2.11
N LEU A 146 13.95 -7.43 1.65
CA LEU A 146 13.71 -7.07 0.24
C LEU A 146 14.28 -5.69 -0.16
N GLY A 147 15.08 -5.04 0.71
CA GLY A 147 15.67 -3.73 0.43
C GLY A 147 14.75 -2.53 0.72
N MET A 148 13.53 -2.75 1.20
CA MET A 148 12.57 -1.69 1.53
C MET A 148 12.87 -1.07 2.91
N ASN A 149 14.04 -0.46 3.06
CA ASN A 149 14.61 -0.04 4.34
C ASN A 149 13.79 1.02 5.10
N LYS A 150 13.01 1.83 4.39
CA LYS A 150 12.14 2.87 4.97
C LYS A 150 10.71 2.41 5.23
N THR A 151 10.38 1.13 4.91
CA THR A 151 9.03 0.59 5.04
C THR A 151 8.79 -0.02 6.41
N ARG A 152 7.64 0.32 7.01
CA ARG A 152 7.14 -0.25 8.26
C ARG A 152 5.67 -0.62 8.11
N PHE A 153 5.32 -1.82 8.52
CA PHE A 153 3.94 -2.30 8.55
C PHE A 153 3.38 -2.30 9.99
N MET A 154 2.12 -1.93 10.13
CA MET A 154 1.41 -1.89 11.42
C MET A 154 0.27 -2.91 11.49
N ASN A 155 -0.21 -3.38 10.34
CA ASN A 155 -1.26 -4.40 10.21
C ASN A 155 -1.16 -5.10 8.85
N ALA A 156 -2.00 -6.12 8.65
CA ALA A 156 -2.01 -6.93 7.43
C ALA A 156 -2.83 -6.33 6.27
N SER A 157 -3.63 -5.33 6.54
CA SER A 157 -4.66 -4.82 5.61
C SER A 157 -4.33 -3.44 5.01
N GLY A 158 -3.50 -2.64 5.69
CA GLY A 158 -3.25 -1.24 5.35
C GLY A 158 -4.31 -0.27 5.87
N LEU A 159 -5.19 -0.73 6.75
CA LEU A 159 -6.09 0.15 7.47
C LEU A 159 -5.30 1.16 8.32
N HIS A 160 -5.88 2.34 8.49
CA HIS A 160 -5.25 3.38 9.31
C HIS A 160 -5.00 2.88 10.74
N ASN A 161 -3.79 3.07 11.23
CA ASN A 161 -3.41 2.79 12.61
C ASN A 161 -3.12 4.13 13.30
N LYS A 162 -3.72 4.33 14.47
CA LYS A 162 -3.56 5.58 15.23
C LYS A 162 -2.21 5.67 15.97
N TYR A 163 -1.38 4.60 15.94
CA TYR A 163 -0.11 4.52 16.67
C TYR A 163 1.10 4.43 15.76
#